data_699350b191710e0ce4f2076d9aebbed1
#
_entry.id   699350b191710e0ce4f2076d9aebbed1
#
_cell.length_a   1.000
_cell.length_b   1.000
_cell.length_c   1.000
_cell.angle_alpha   90.00
_cell.angle_beta   90.00
_cell.angle_gamma   90.00
#
_symmetry.space_group_name_H-M   'P 1'
#
loop_
_entity.id
_entity.type
_entity.pdbx_description
1 polymer ?
#
loop_
_entity_poly.entity_id
_entity_poly.type
_entity_poly.pdbx_seq_one_letter_code
_entity_poly.pdbx_strand_id
1 'polypeptide(L)'
;MTDHGFALFETAVGLCGVAWGRNGILGVQLPEGDATRTRARLRRRFPQARETEAPEPVRSAVGAIQALLSGEPRDLSQVALDWTGVGAFERRVYEVARAIRPGATLTYGEVAARIGETPLAARDVGQALGRNPFPIVVPCHRVVGAGGKSGGFSARGGAATKLKLLRIEGAEAAGPPTLFD
;
A
#
# COMPACT_ATOMS: atom_id res chain seq x y z
N MET A 1 -6.34 28.26 5.67
CA MET A 1 -6.81 26.99 6.26
C MET A 1 -6.14 25.85 5.54
N THR A 2 -5.37 25.06 6.25
CA THR A 2 -4.73 23.87 5.68
C THR A 2 -5.82 22.82 5.50
N ASP A 3 -6.19 22.55 4.25
CA ASP A 3 -7.18 21.51 3.89
C ASP A 3 -6.64 20.08 4.08
N HIS A 4 -5.56 19.94 4.88
CA HIS A 4 -4.92 18.66 5.13
C HIS A 4 -5.35 18.08 6.47
N GLY A 5 -5.89 16.88 6.43
CA GLY A 5 -6.29 16.14 7.61
C GLY A 5 -5.69 14.74 7.66
N PHE A 6 -5.74 14.14 8.83
CA PHE A 6 -5.48 12.71 9.00
C PHE A 6 -6.42 12.12 10.05
N ALA A 7 -6.65 10.83 9.95
CA ALA A 7 -7.42 10.06 10.93
C ALA A 7 -6.84 8.66 11.09
N LEU A 8 -7.07 8.06 12.25
CA LEU A 8 -6.82 6.66 12.51
C LEU A 8 -8.09 5.85 12.31
N PHE A 9 -7.97 4.61 11.87
CA PHE A 9 -9.11 3.72 11.69
C PHE A 9 -8.73 2.26 11.97
N GLU A 10 -9.65 1.53 12.56
CA GLU A 10 -9.45 0.11 12.87
C GLU A 10 -9.55 -0.76 11.63
N THR A 11 -8.71 -1.78 11.56
CA THR A 11 -8.76 -2.81 10.52
C THR A 11 -8.48 -4.18 11.12
N ALA A 12 -8.71 -5.22 10.34
CA ALA A 12 -8.39 -6.59 10.74
C ALA A 12 -6.89 -6.84 10.99
N VAL A 13 -6.01 -5.96 10.47
CA VAL A 13 -4.56 -6.04 10.69
C VAL A 13 -4.05 -5.07 11.77
N GLY A 14 -4.95 -4.30 12.39
CA GLY A 14 -4.64 -3.32 13.42
C GLY A 14 -5.05 -1.91 13.05
N LEU A 15 -4.64 -0.96 13.86
CA LEU A 15 -4.96 0.45 13.68
C LEU A 15 -4.11 1.07 12.58
N CYS A 16 -4.76 1.40 11.48
CA CYS A 16 -4.17 2.10 10.35
C CYS A 16 -4.42 3.61 10.44
N GLY A 17 -3.82 4.37 9.53
CA GLY A 17 -4.07 5.77 9.38
C GLY A 17 -4.16 6.19 7.93
N VAL A 18 -4.82 7.30 7.69
CA VAL A 18 -4.94 7.94 6.38
C VAL A 18 -4.74 9.43 6.52
N ALA A 19 -3.98 10.03 5.62
CA ALA A 19 -3.85 11.47 5.48
C ALA A 19 -4.38 11.90 4.11
N TRP A 20 -5.01 13.06 4.06
CA TRP A 20 -5.61 13.60 2.84
C TRP A 20 -5.37 15.09 2.70
N GLY A 21 -5.55 15.58 1.50
CA GLY A 21 -5.54 16.97 1.14
C GLY A 21 -6.62 17.26 0.10
N ARG A 22 -6.53 18.40 -0.54
CA ARG A 22 -7.51 18.85 -1.53
C ARG A 22 -7.62 17.92 -2.75
N ASN A 23 -6.53 17.30 -3.16
CA ASN A 23 -6.45 16.50 -4.37
C ASN A 23 -6.67 14.99 -4.13
N GLY A 24 -6.91 14.57 -2.91
CA GLY A 24 -7.11 13.18 -2.56
C GLY A 24 -6.24 12.71 -1.39
N ILE A 25 -6.06 11.41 -1.29
CA ILE A 25 -5.24 10.80 -0.24
C ILE A 25 -3.78 11.11 -0.47
N LEU A 26 -3.13 11.65 0.55
CA LEU A 26 -1.69 11.93 0.61
C LEU A 26 -0.87 10.70 1.01
N GLY A 27 -1.46 9.83 1.81
CA GLY A 27 -0.81 8.60 2.23
C GLY A 27 -1.69 7.75 3.13
N VAL A 28 -1.31 6.48 3.20
CA VAL A 28 -1.87 5.49 4.11
C VAL A 28 -0.75 5.03 5.04
N GLN A 29 -1.08 4.76 6.28
CA GLN A 29 -0.15 4.25 7.28
C GLN A 29 -0.63 2.91 7.81
N LEU A 30 0.16 1.88 7.60
CA LEU A 30 -0.05 0.59 8.23
C LEU A 30 0.32 0.65 9.73
N PRO A 31 -0.18 -0.29 10.56
CA PRO A 31 0.06 -0.24 11.99
C PRO A 31 1.55 -0.23 12.37
N GLU A 32 1.91 0.61 13.33
CA GLU A 32 3.27 0.73 13.89
C GLU A 32 3.38 0.08 15.29
N GLY A 33 2.47 -0.82 15.61
CA GLY A 33 2.41 -1.56 16.86
C GLY A 33 1.33 -1.09 17.82
N ASP A 34 1.15 0.21 18.00
CA ASP A 34 0.10 0.81 18.82
C ASP A 34 -0.39 2.14 18.24
N ALA A 35 -1.49 2.67 18.80
CA ALA A 35 -2.10 3.92 18.34
C ALA A 35 -1.15 5.11 18.46
N THR A 36 -0.38 5.19 19.53
CA THR A 36 0.54 6.30 19.78
C THR A 36 1.64 6.35 18.71
N ARG A 37 2.22 5.21 18.38
CA ARG A 37 3.27 5.12 17.35
C ARG A 37 2.74 5.36 15.95
N THR A 38 1.58 4.82 15.64
CA THR A 38 0.91 5.03 14.34
C THR A 38 0.58 6.50 14.13
N ARG A 39 0.00 7.15 15.14
CA ARG A 39 -0.27 8.60 15.12
C ARG A 39 1.00 9.44 14.99
N ALA A 40 2.04 9.09 15.73
CA ALA A 40 3.32 9.79 15.67
C ALA A 40 3.96 9.67 14.27
N ARG A 41 3.84 8.51 13.65
CA ARG A 41 4.33 8.29 12.28
C ARG A 41 3.59 9.15 11.27
N LEU A 42 2.25 9.22 11.35
CA LEU A 42 1.44 10.09 10.50
C LEU A 42 1.83 11.56 10.65
N ARG A 43 1.98 12.04 11.87
CA ARG A 43 2.39 13.44 12.13
C ARG A 43 3.77 13.77 11.55
N ARG A 44 4.71 12.83 11.58
CA ARG A 44 6.03 13.04 10.96
C ARG A 44 5.98 13.03 9.45
N ARG A 45 5.16 12.15 8.87
CA ARG A 45 4.99 12.08 7.40
C ARG A 45 4.24 13.27 6.84
N PHE A 46 3.25 13.76 7.59
CA PHE A 46 2.32 14.80 7.15
C PHE A 46 2.21 15.93 8.19
N PRO A 47 3.29 16.71 8.39
CA PRO A 47 3.34 17.71 9.46
C PRO A 47 2.31 18.84 9.29
N GLN A 48 1.77 19.04 8.08
CA GLN A 48 0.74 20.02 7.78
C GLN A 48 -0.69 19.50 8.07
N ALA A 49 -0.86 18.19 8.25
CA ALA A 49 -2.17 17.60 8.48
C ALA A 49 -2.57 17.69 9.95
N ARG A 50 -3.86 17.96 10.18
CA ARG A 50 -4.47 17.94 11.52
C ARG A 50 -5.32 16.70 11.70
N GLU A 51 -5.31 16.14 12.91
CA GLU A 51 -6.20 15.02 13.25
C GLU A 51 -7.63 15.52 13.31
N THR A 52 -8.47 15.02 12.41
CA THR A 52 -9.86 15.44 12.28
C THR A 52 -10.68 14.35 11.62
N GLU A 53 -11.99 14.52 11.61
CA GLU A 53 -12.89 13.62 10.91
C GLU A 53 -12.65 13.65 9.40
N ALA A 54 -12.61 12.49 8.78
CA ALA A 54 -12.39 12.37 7.34
C ALA A 54 -13.63 12.81 6.54
N PRO A 55 -13.44 13.57 5.44
CA PRO A 55 -14.54 13.90 4.54
C PRO A 55 -15.03 12.67 3.78
N GLU A 56 -16.22 12.75 3.17
CA GLU A 56 -16.90 11.62 2.55
C GLU A 56 -16.04 10.81 1.54
N PRO A 57 -15.32 11.40 0.60
CA PRO A 57 -14.50 10.60 -0.31
C PRO A 57 -13.44 9.77 0.41
N VAL A 58 -12.87 10.29 1.49
CA VAL A 58 -11.87 9.59 2.31
C VAL A 58 -12.53 8.53 3.18
N ARG A 59 -13.69 8.81 3.78
CA ARG A 59 -14.45 7.80 4.55
C ARG A 59 -14.82 6.60 3.70
N SER A 60 -15.28 6.83 2.48
CA SER A 60 -15.59 5.76 1.52
C SER A 60 -14.34 4.91 1.22
N ALA A 61 -13.20 5.55 1.00
CA ALA A 61 -11.93 4.84 0.79
C ALA A 61 -11.51 4.03 2.03
N VAL A 62 -11.66 4.59 3.22
CA VAL A 62 -11.39 3.89 4.50
C VAL A 62 -12.27 2.65 4.63
N GLY A 63 -13.57 2.77 4.35
CA GLY A 63 -14.49 1.63 4.38
C GLY A 63 -14.09 0.52 3.40
N ALA A 64 -13.64 0.89 2.21
CA ALA A 64 -13.15 -0.07 1.22
C ALA A 64 -11.84 -0.75 1.66
N ILE A 65 -10.93 -0.01 2.28
CA ILE A 65 -9.70 -0.57 2.86
C ILE A 65 -10.04 -1.55 4.00
N GLN A 66 -10.94 -1.17 4.89
CA GLN A 66 -11.39 -2.03 5.99
C GLN A 66 -11.99 -3.35 5.47
N ALA A 67 -12.86 -3.27 4.47
CA ALA A 67 -13.47 -4.44 3.84
C ALA A 67 -12.42 -5.35 3.19
N LEU A 68 -11.48 -4.78 2.42
CA LEU A 68 -10.41 -5.53 1.80
C LEU A 68 -9.55 -6.26 2.83
N LEU A 69 -9.16 -5.58 3.90
CA LEU A 69 -8.35 -6.17 4.98
C LEU A 69 -9.11 -7.18 5.85
N SER A 70 -10.44 -7.22 5.75
CA SER A 70 -11.27 -8.29 6.33
C SER A 70 -11.47 -9.50 5.43
N GLY A 71 -10.91 -9.48 4.21
CA GLY A 71 -11.01 -10.56 3.24
C GLY A 71 -12.11 -10.38 2.19
N GLU A 72 -12.81 -9.26 2.17
CA GLU A 72 -13.76 -8.94 1.10
C GLU A 72 -13.03 -8.33 -0.10
N PRO A 73 -13.09 -8.94 -1.29
CA PRO A 73 -12.50 -8.33 -2.48
C PRO A 73 -13.10 -6.94 -2.74
N ARG A 74 -12.24 -5.94 -2.86
CA ARG A 74 -12.63 -4.56 -3.18
C ARG A 74 -11.68 -3.99 -4.23
N ASP A 75 -12.24 -3.25 -5.15
CA ASP A 75 -11.49 -2.47 -6.13
C ASP A 75 -11.23 -1.06 -5.56
N LEU A 76 -9.97 -0.75 -5.29
CA LEU A 76 -9.54 0.56 -4.80
C LEU A 76 -8.98 1.45 -5.93
N SER A 77 -9.10 1.04 -7.19
CA SER A 77 -8.51 1.75 -8.33
C SER A 77 -9.09 3.14 -8.54
N GLN A 78 -10.31 3.40 -8.06
CA GLN A 78 -10.99 4.68 -8.20
C GLN A 78 -10.74 5.65 -7.03
N VAL A 79 -10.02 5.21 -6.00
CA VAL A 79 -9.66 6.09 -4.88
C VAL A 79 -8.76 7.21 -5.38
N ALA A 80 -9.15 8.46 -5.12
CA ALA A 80 -8.35 9.61 -5.52
C ALA A 80 -7.08 9.72 -4.68
N LEU A 81 -5.94 9.73 -5.33
CA LEU A 81 -4.62 9.88 -4.72
C LEU A 81 -4.01 11.24 -5.11
N ASP A 82 -3.38 11.88 -4.16
CA ASP A 82 -2.57 13.06 -4.45
C ASP A 82 -1.19 12.63 -4.92
N TRP A 83 -0.92 12.81 -6.21
CA TRP A 83 0.32 12.44 -6.86
C TRP A 83 1.42 13.50 -6.71
N THR A 84 1.16 14.60 -6.01
CA THR A 84 2.15 15.66 -5.79
C THR A 84 3.39 15.08 -5.10
N GLY A 85 4.55 15.33 -5.68
CA GLY A 85 5.82 14.84 -5.16
C GLY A 85 6.15 13.39 -5.52
N VAL A 86 5.26 12.68 -6.20
CA VAL A 86 5.54 11.34 -6.74
C VAL A 86 6.25 11.47 -8.08
N GLY A 87 7.41 10.83 -8.22
CA GLY A 87 8.19 10.86 -9.46
C GLY A 87 7.47 10.16 -10.62
N ALA A 88 7.84 10.51 -11.84
CA ALA A 88 7.19 9.96 -13.04
C ALA A 88 7.37 8.44 -13.16
N PHE A 89 8.55 7.91 -12.82
CA PHE A 89 8.82 6.47 -12.81
C PHE A 89 7.98 5.76 -11.75
N GLU A 90 8.00 6.28 -10.52
CA GLU A 90 7.21 5.74 -9.42
C GLU A 90 5.72 5.72 -9.74
N ARG A 91 5.20 6.78 -10.32
CA ARG A 91 3.80 6.84 -10.73
C ARG A 91 3.43 5.75 -11.73
N ARG A 92 4.26 5.50 -12.74
CA ARG A 92 4.04 4.41 -13.70
C ARG A 92 4.00 3.06 -13.01
N VAL A 93 4.92 2.81 -12.07
CA VAL A 93 4.96 1.58 -11.26
C VAL A 93 3.68 1.45 -10.43
N TYR A 94 3.26 2.52 -9.76
CA TYR A 94 2.06 2.50 -8.90
C TYR A 94 0.77 2.30 -9.69
N GLU A 95 0.66 2.86 -10.88
CA GLU A 95 -0.50 2.66 -11.75
C GLU A 95 -0.62 1.19 -12.22
N VAL A 96 0.50 0.55 -12.55
CA VAL A 96 0.52 -0.90 -12.85
C VAL A 96 0.14 -1.72 -11.63
N ALA A 97 0.71 -1.41 -10.46
CA ALA A 97 0.38 -2.12 -9.22
C ALA A 97 -1.11 -2.02 -8.86
N ARG A 98 -1.72 -0.85 -9.05
CA ARG A 98 -3.15 -0.64 -8.79
C ARG A 98 -4.07 -1.50 -9.66
N ALA A 99 -3.62 -1.91 -10.82
CA ALA A 99 -4.37 -2.77 -11.72
C ALA A 99 -4.33 -4.26 -11.32
N ILE A 100 -3.46 -4.64 -10.39
CA ILE A 100 -3.39 -6.01 -9.86
C ILE A 100 -4.58 -6.22 -8.93
N ARG A 101 -5.46 -7.15 -9.27
CA ARG A 101 -6.65 -7.47 -8.47
C ARG A 101 -6.28 -8.20 -7.18
N PRO A 102 -7.12 -8.09 -6.11
CA PRO A 102 -6.97 -8.94 -4.93
C PRO A 102 -6.90 -10.43 -5.31
N GLY A 103 -5.97 -11.16 -4.72
CA GLY A 103 -5.74 -12.57 -5.04
C GLY A 103 -4.79 -12.84 -6.21
N ALA A 104 -4.42 -11.81 -6.97
CA ALA A 104 -3.42 -11.89 -8.04
C ALA A 104 -2.08 -11.28 -7.61
N THR A 105 -1.02 -11.68 -8.26
CA THR A 105 0.33 -11.12 -8.06
C THR A 105 1.02 -10.90 -9.40
N LEU A 106 1.98 -9.98 -9.42
CA LEU A 106 2.97 -9.81 -10.49
C LEU A 106 4.36 -9.89 -9.88
N THR A 107 5.33 -10.33 -10.67
CA THR A 107 6.73 -10.18 -10.28
C THR A 107 7.23 -8.76 -10.55
N TYR A 108 8.34 -8.37 -9.92
CA TYR A 108 9.00 -7.10 -10.20
C TYR A 108 9.39 -6.96 -11.68
N GLY A 109 9.85 -8.05 -12.30
CA GLY A 109 10.18 -8.08 -13.72
C GLY A 109 8.95 -7.90 -14.62
N GLU A 110 7.81 -8.50 -14.26
CA GLU A 110 6.55 -8.32 -15.00
C GLU A 110 6.03 -6.87 -14.90
N VAL A 111 6.18 -6.24 -13.74
CA VAL A 111 5.86 -4.81 -13.59
C VAL A 111 6.78 -3.97 -14.45
N ALA A 112 8.09 -4.23 -14.45
CA ALA A 112 9.05 -3.56 -15.31
C ALA A 112 8.65 -3.66 -16.79
N ALA A 113 8.32 -4.85 -17.27
CA ALA A 113 7.86 -5.06 -18.63
C ALA A 113 6.60 -4.25 -18.97
N ARG A 114 5.64 -4.18 -18.07
CA ARG A 114 4.38 -3.45 -18.27
C ARG A 114 4.54 -1.94 -18.32
N ILE A 115 5.57 -1.39 -17.69
CA ILE A 115 5.91 0.03 -17.82
C ILE A 115 6.84 0.33 -19.00
N GLY A 116 7.14 -0.67 -19.84
CA GLY A 116 7.98 -0.52 -21.03
C GLY A 116 9.48 -0.56 -20.76
N GLU A 117 9.89 -1.06 -19.60
CA GLU A 117 11.30 -1.22 -19.23
C GLU A 117 11.77 -2.66 -19.45
N THR A 118 13.09 -2.84 -19.44
CA THR A 118 13.68 -4.17 -19.47
C THR A 118 13.58 -4.84 -18.09
N PRO A 119 13.72 -6.18 -18.00
CA PRO A 119 13.72 -6.88 -16.70
C PRO A 119 14.83 -6.40 -15.74
N LEU A 120 15.87 -5.75 -16.24
CA LEU A 120 16.92 -5.14 -15.42
C LEU A 120 16.38 -4.04 -14.50
N ALA A 121 15.26 -3.41 -14.87
CA ALA A 121 14.59 -2.41 -14.04
C ALA A 121 13.82 -3.00 -12.85
N ALA A 122 13.78 -4.32 -12.67
CA ALA A 122 13.08 -4.97 -11.56
C ALA A 122 13.52 -4.44 -10.18
N ARG A 123 14.80 -4.13 -10.03
CA ARG A 123 15.35 -3.53 -8.81
C ARG A 123 14.80 -2.13 -8.57
N ASP A 124 14.73 -1.31 -9.61
CA ASP A 124 14.21 0.06 -9.53
C ASP A 124 12.70 0.04 -9.24
N VAL A 125 11.97 -0.91 -9.81
CA VAL A 125 10.56 -1.18 -9.46
C VAL A 125 10.42 -1.51 -7.97
N GLY A 126 11.26 -2.40 -7.46
CA GLY A 126 11.28 -2.74 -6.03
C GLY A 126 11.56 -1.54 -5.13
N GLN A 127 12.49 -0.68 -5.51
CA GLN A 127 12.79 0.56 -4.78
C GLN A 127 11.63 1.55 -4.82
N ALA A 128 10.98 1.71 -5.97
CA ALA A 128 9.79 2.55 -6.10
C ALA A 128 8.65 2.07 -5.20
N LEU A 129 8.39 0.76 -5.19
CA LEU A 129 7.37 0.15 -4.32
C LEU A 129 7.74 0.28 -2.84
N GLY A 130 9.02 0.22 -2.48
CA GLY A 130 9.50 0.45 -1.12
C GLY A 130 9.25 1.88 -0.61
N ARG A 131 9.10 2.84 -1.50
CA ARG A 131 8.76 4.25 -1.19
C ARG A 131 7.29 4.58 -1.35
N ASN A 132 6.44 3.60 -1.64
CA ASN A 132 5.00 3.77 -1.85
C ASN A 132 4.34 4.51 -0.67
N PRO A 133 3.77 5.72 -0.89
CA PRO A 133 3.06 6.45 0.17
C PRO A 133 1.67 5.90 0.46
N PHE A 134 1.13 5.05 -0.41
CA PHE A 134 -0.27 4.62 -0.41
C PHE A 134 -0.43 3.09 -0.27
N PRO A 135 0.21 2.42 0.73
CA PRO A 135 0.03 0.98 0.87
C PRO A 135 -1.45 0.60 0.91
N ILE A 136 -1.80 -0.57 0.44
CA ILE A 136 -3.15 -1.08 0.23
C ILE A 136 -3.84 -0.47 -0.99
N VAL A 137 -3.94 0.85 -1.10
CA VAL A 137 -4.53 1.51 -2.28
C VAL A 137 -3.64 1.33 -3.51
N VAL A 138 -2.34 1.50 -3.36
CA VAL A 138 -1.34 1.00 -4.29
C VAL A 138 -0.80 -0.30 -3.69
N PRO A 139 -1.26 -1.46 -4.18
CA PRO A 139 -1.04 -2.73 -3.50
C PRO A 139 0.37 -3.29 -3.75
N CYS A 140 1.38 -2.62 -3.22
CA CYS A 140 2.77 -3.05 -3.36
C CYS A 140 3.03 -4.47 -2.83
N HIS A 141 2.18 -4.96 -1.91
CA HIS A 141 2.24 -6.33 -1.42
C HIS A 141 1.90 -7.39 -2.50
N ARG A 142 1.21 -7.00 -3.59
CA ARG A 142 0.88 -7.88 -4.73
C ARG A 142 2.02 -8.00 -5.74
N VAL A 143 3.14 -7.32 -5.52
CA VAL A 143 4.34 -7.46 -6.35
C VAL A 143 5.37 -8.29 -5.59
N VAL A 144 5.79 -9.40 -6.18
CA VAL A 144 6.60 -10.43 -5.55
C VAL A 144 7.88 -10.72 -6.33
N GLY A 145 8.82 -11.43 -5.71
CA GLY A 145 10.03 -11.87 -6.37
C GLY A 145 9.77 -13.01 -7.35
N ALA A 146 10.71 -13.23 -8.25
CA ALA A 146 10.68 -14.36 -9.20
C ALA A 146 10.67 -15.70 -8.45
N GLY A 147 9.99 -16.71 -9.04
CA GLY A 147 9.92 -18.06 -8.46
C GLY A 147 9.10 -18.14 -7.17
N GLY A 148 8.19 -17.17 -6.94
CA GLY A 148 7.32 -17.18 -5.79
C GLY A 148 7.94 -16.64 -4.50
N LYS A 149 9.10 -16.04 -4.55
CA LYS A 149 9.70 -15.34 -3.39
C LYS A 149 8.86 -14.12 -3.03
N SER A 150 8.63 -13.88 -1.73
CA SER A 150 7.80 -12.77 -1.28
C SER A 150 8.36 -11.39 -1.68
N GLY A 151 9.67 -11.26 -1.79
CA GLY A 151 10.32 -9.96 -1.95
C GLY A 151 10.31 -9.14 -0.66
N GLY A 152 10.86 -7.93 -0.72
CA GLY A 152 10.90 -7.01 0.40
C GLY A 152 9.55 -6.33 0.67
N PHE A 153 9.41 -5.77 1.87
CA PHE A 153 8.26 -4.95 2.24
C PHE A 153 8.69 -3.92 3.29
N SER A 154 8.37 -2.65 3.07
CA SER A 154 8.86 -1.55 3.91
C SER A 154 8.01 -1.28 5.16
N ALA A 155 6.80 -1.84 5.25
CA ALA A 155 5.97 -1.73 6.43
C ALA A 155 6.54 -2.52 7.61
N ARG A 156 6.12 -2.16 8.83
CA ARG A 156 6.49 -2.90 10.04
C ARG A 156 6.16 -4.40 9.90
N GLY A 157 7.08 -5.25 10.28
CA GLY A 157 6.98 -6.70 10.13
C GLY A 157 7.49 -7.24 8.78
N GLY A 158 7.84 -6.37 7.83
CA GLY A 158 8.48 -6.74 6.57
C GLY A 158 7.74 -7.84 5.80
N ALA A 159 8.46 -8.87 5.40
CA ALA A 159 7.90 -10.00 4.63
C ALA A 159 6.73 -10.70 5.32
N ALA A 160 6.71 -10.78 6.64
CA ALA A 160 5.61 -11.41 7.39
C ALA A 160 4.30 -10.63 7.21
N THR A 161 4.35 -9.30 7.27
CA THR A 161 3.19 -8.43 7.01
C THR A 161 2.70 -8.59 5.57
N LYS A 162 3.62 -8.60 4.61
CA LYS A 162 3.30 -8.82 3.20
C LYS A 162 2.58 -10.15 2.96
N LEU A 163 3.10 -11.24 3.53
CA LEU A 163 2.48 -12.56 3.43
C LEU A 163 1.09 -12.60 4.07
N LYS A 164 0.92 -11.92 5.21
CA LYS A 164 -0.39 -11.80 5.87
C LYS A 164 -1.41 -11.12 4.96
N LEU A 165 -1.03 -10.01 4.32
CA LEU A 165 -1.91 -9.30 3.38
C LEU A 165 -2.28 -10.17 2.18
N LEU A 166 -1.32 -10.88 1.62
CA LEU A 166 -1.56 -11.80 0.50
C LEU A 166 -2.51 -12.95 0.90
N ARG A 167 -2.35 -13.52 2.09
CA ARG A 167 -3.25 -14.57 2.61
C ARG A 167 -4.68 -14.06 2.80
N ILE A 168 -4.83 -12.85 3.32
CA ILE A 168 -6.16 -12.22 3.48
C ILE A 168 -6.88 -12.13 2.13
N GLU A 169 -6.14 -11.83 1.07
CA GLU A 169 -6.68 -11.72 -0.29
C GLU A 169 -6.84 -13.07 -1.00
N GLY A 170 -6.43 -14.16 -0.38
CA GLY A 170 -6.46 -15.49 -0.99
C GLY A 170 -5.43 -15.67 -2.11
N ALA A 171 -4.39 -14.82 -2.17
CA ALA A 171 -3.31 -14.98 -3.10
C ALA A 171 -2.45 -16.19 -2.68
N GLU A 172 -2.20 -17.10 -3.61
CA GLU A 172 -1.16 -18.12 -3.46
C GLU A 172 0.21 -17.42 -3.60
N ALA A 173 0.63 -16.75 -2.56
CA ALA A 173 2.00 -16.30 -2.50
C ALA A 173 2.86 -17.50 -2.18
N ALA A 174 3.67 -17.88 -3.16
CA ALA A 174 4.83 -18.73 -2.98
C ALA A 174 4.61 -19.88 -2.00
N GLY A 175 4.81 -21.06 -2.46
CA GLY A 175 4.63 -22.31 -1.75
C GLY A 175 4.86 -22.30 -0.23
N PRO A 176 4.49 -23.37 0.45
CA PRO A 176 4.59 -23.43 1.90
C PRO A 176 5.99 -23.01 2.33
N PRO A 177 6.13 -22.30 3.47
CA PRO A 177 7.43 -21.96 3.98
C PRO A 177 8.26 -23.25 4.02
N THR A 178 9.36 -23.26 3.29
CA THR A 178 10.28 -24.37 3.37
C THR A 178 10.92 -24.32 4.76
N LEU A 179 11.19 -25.46 5.35
CA LEU A 179 11.84 -25.59 6.67
C LEU A 179 13.23 -24.90 6.74
N PHE A 180 13.61 -24.20 5.68
CA PHE A 180 14.92 -23.59 5.49
C PHE A 180 14.85 -22.09 5.07
N ASP A 181 13.68 -21.45 5.17
CA ASP A 181 13.52 -20.00 4.97
C ASP A 181 13.71 -19.21 6.29
#